data_9a6a3cd816b2f2d0c08a71e93a33e9ed
#
_entry.id   9a6a3cd816b2f2d0c08a71e93a33e9ed
#
_cell.length_a   1.000
_cell.length_b   1.000
_cell.length_c   1.000
_cell.angle_alpha   90.00
_cell.angle_beta   90.00
_cell.angle_gamma   90.00
#
_symmetry.space_group_name_H-M   'P 1'
#
loop_
_entity.id
_entity.type
_entity.pdbx_description
1 polymer ?
#
loop_
_entity_poly.entity_id
_entity_poly.type
_entity_poly.pdbx_seq_one_letter_code
_entity_poly.pdbx_strand_id
1 'polypeptide(L)'
;MKRRSWAEPYKIKVVEPIRMTTPSERESAVREAGYNTFLLRSEDVYIDLLTDSGTAAMSDAQWASMMVGDEAYAGSRSFYRLVDAVREVYGYEELIPTHQGRGAEHILSQILIKPGDYVPGNMYFTTTRFHQEYAGGTFVDVIIDEAHDPTSLHPFKGNVDLAKLQALIDEVGAERIPYISVETNVNMAGGQPLSMANLRATYELCRRHGILVMLDATRALENAWFIQQREEGYADKSVARIVREICDLSDGATVSSKKDNLVNIGGFLALRDEDLARKARTLVVEFEGLHTYGGMSGRDMEALAQGIREMVATDDHVQARVGQVEYLGEALVKAGVPIIQPTGGHGVFIDAMAVVPQIPQDQFP
;
A
#
# COMPACT_ATOMS: atom_id res chain seq x y z
N MET A 1 13.32 15.17 -20.34
CA MET A 1 13.93 14.35 -19.29
C MET A 1 13.45 14.92 -17.96
N LYS A 2 12.51 14.27 -17.26
CA LYS A 2 12.05 14.75 -15.94
C LYS A 2 13.23 14.68 -14.96
N ARG A 3 13.39 15.68 -14.09
CA ARG A 3 14.43 15.71 -13.07
C ARG A 3 14.23 14.50 -12.14
N ARG A 4 15.22 13.63 -12.05
CA ARG A 4 15.34 12.67 -10.96
C ARG A 4 15.87 13.43 -9.75
N SER A 5 15.17 13.39 -8.64
CA SER A 5 15.63 13.95 -7.39
C SER A 5 15.57 12.88 -6.30
N TRP A 6 16.68 12.68 -5.61
CA TRP A 6 16.77 11.87 -4.40
C TRP A 6 16.83 12.76 -3.14
N ALA A 7 16.93 14.08 -3.32
CA ALA A 7 16.94 15.03 -2.21
C ALA A 7 15.51 15.38 -1.80
N GLU A 8 15.25 15.35 -0.52
CA GLU A 8 13.98 15.73 0.06
C GLU A 8 13.66 17.21 -0.20
N PRO A 9 12.43 17.54 -0.65
CA PRO A 9 12.06 18.91 -1.04
C PRO A 9 11.61 19.78 0.14
N TYR A 10 12.01 19.48 1.37
CA TYR A 10 11.55 20.18 2.57
C TYR A 10 12.66 20.42 3.60
N LYS A 11 12.39 21.31 4.56
CA LYS A 11 13.28 21.64 5.68
C LYS A 11 12.88 20.83 6.90
N ILE A 12 13.87 20.31 7.63
CA ILE A 12 13.66 19.64 8.91
C ILE A 12 13.49 20.71 10.00
N LYS A 13 12.33 20.75 10.65
CA LYS A 13 11.99 21.67 11.75
C LYS A 13 12.02 20.98 13.12
N VAL A 14 11.84 19.68 13.15
CA VAL A 14 11.83 18.87 14.38
C VAL A 14 12.91 17.81 14.27
N VAL A 15 13.69 17.66 15.33
CA VAL A 15 14.75 16.67 15.40
C VAL A 15 14.58 15.84 16.67
N GLU A 16 14.84 14.55 16.57
CA GLU A 16 14.90 13.63 17.70
C GLU A 16 16.37 13.21 17.91
N PRO A 17 16.93 13.38 19.13
CA PRO A 17 18.26 12.88 19.44
C PRO A 17 18.31 11.37 19.31
N ILE A 18 19.32 10.85 18.60
CA ILE A 18 19.58 9.42 18.50
C ILE A 18 20.82 9.04 19.28
N ARG A 19 20.83 7.82 19.82
CA ARG A 19 21.98 7.25 20.50
C ARG A 19 22.96 6.69 19.47
N MET A 20 24.19 7.16 19.48
CA MET A 20 25.27 6.61 18.66
C MET A 20 25.89 5.40 19.37
N THR A 21 25.57 4.21 18.91
CA THR A 21 26.04 2.95 19.50
C THR A 21 27.41 2.56 18.94
N THR A 22 28.22 1.88 19.77
CA THR A 22 29.46 1.23 19.34
C THR A 22 29.18 -0.09 18.61
N PRO A 23 30.13 -0.62 17.81
CA PRO A 23 29.96 -1.95 17.20
C PRO A 23 29.67 -3.07 18.21
N SER A 24 30.31 -3.05 19.39
CA SER A 24 30.11 -4.05 20.43
C SER A 24 28.69 -3.99 21.03
N GLU A 25 28.15 -2.80 21.25
CA GLU A 25 26.77 -2.63 21.73
C GLU A 25 25.76 -3.16 20.70
N ARG A 26 25.97 -2.88 19.42
CA ARG A 26 25.11 -3.39 18.33
C ARG A 26 25.17 -4.91 18.23
N GLU A 27 26.37 -5.50 18.35
CA GLU A 27 26.52 -6.96 18.36
C GLU A 27 25.76 -7.59 19.53
N SER A 28 25.86 -7.01 20.74
CA SER A 28 25.09 -7.48 21.91
C SER A 28 23.58 -7.39 21.66
N ALA A 29 23.09 -6.22 21.18
CA ALA A 29 21.68 -5.99 20.92
C ALA A 29 21.11 -6.99 19.88
N VAL A 30 21.84 -7.25 18.80
CA VAL A 30 21.41 -8.23 17.78
C VAL A 30 21.35 -9.65 18.33
N ARG A 31 22.33 -10.05 19.19
CA ARG A 31 22.29 -11.35 19.85
C ARG A 31 21.13 -11.48 20.83
N GLU A 32 20.89 -10.46 21.64
CA GLU A 32 19.76 -10.42 22.61
C GLU A 32 18.41 -10.48 21.88
N ALA A 33 18.31 -9.87 20.70
CA ALA A 33 17.15 -9.94 19.81
C ALA A 33 17.02 -11.31 19.08
N GLY A 34 17.92 -12.27 19.31
CA GLY A 34 17.92 -13.56 18.63
C GLY A 34 18.13 -13.45 17.11
N TYR A 35 18.88 -12.43 16.68
CA TYR A 35 19.11 -12.07 15.26
C TYR A 35 17.85 -11.67 14.48
N ASN A 36 16.75 -11.40 15.18
CA ASN A 36 15.51 -10.90 14.61
C ASN A 36 15.45 -9.36 14.73
N THR A 37 15.58 -8.65 13.62
CA THR A 37 15.59 -7.18 13.59
C THR A 37 14.30 -6.55 14.12
N PHE A 38 13.17 -7.25 14.08
CA PHE A 38 11.90 -6.77 14.65
C PHE A 38 11.87 -6.77 16.18
N LEU A 39 12.83 -7.42 16.85
CA LEU A 39 12.95 -7.46 18.30
C LEU A 39 14.01 -6.50 18.85
N LEU A 40 14.69 -5.76 17.98
CA LEU A 40 15.60 -4.69 18.41
C LEU A 40 14.81 -3.55 19.06
N ARG A 41 15.40 -2.97 20.11
CA ARG A 41 14.86 -1.74 20.71
C ARG A 41 15.22 -0.55 19.81
N SER A 42 14.30 0.40 19.64
CA SER A 42 14.53 1.57 18.79
C SER A 42 15.74 2.40 19.22
N GLU A 43 16.04 2.44 20.52
CA GLU A 43 17.20 3.15 21.08
C GLU A 43 18.55 2.57 20.65
N ASP A 44 18.59 1.32 20.17
CA ASP A 44 19.78 0.65 19.67
C ASP A 44 19.95 0.76 18.14
N VAL A 45 18.95 1.36 17.48
CA VAL A 45 18.89 1.54 16.00
C VAL A 45 18.96 3.02 15.67
N TYR A 46 20.01 3.47 14.99
CA TYR A 46 20.12 4.86 14.58
C TYR A 46 19.95 5.08 13.06
N ILE A 47 19.96 4.00 12.26
CA ILE A 47 19.54 4.00 10.85
C ILE A 47 18.50 2.88 10.71
N ASP A 48 17.24 3.25 10.58
CA ASP A 48 16.14 2.31 10.42
C ASP A 48 15.63 2.34 8.97
N LEU A 49 15.80 1.22 8.26
CA LEU A 49 15.33 1.01 6.89
C LEU A 49 14.34 -0.17 6.83
N LEU A 50 13.77 -0.56 7.98
CA LEU A 50 12.95 -1.77 8.10
C LEU A 50 11.60 -1.65 7.40
N THR A 51 10.98 -0.47 7.45
CA THR A 51 9.63 -0.25 6.93
C THR A 51 9.38 1.21 6.56
N ASP A 52 8.49 1.41 5.58
CA ASP A 52 7.91 2.72 5.26
C ASP A 52 6.59 2.98 6.01
N SER A 53 6.11 2.00 6.81
CA SER A 53 4.78 2.03 7.40
C SER A 53 4.73 2.80 8.72
N GLY A 54 4.13 3.99 8.72
CA GLY A 54 3.88 4.80 9.93
C GLY A 54 5.13 5.47 10.50
N THR A 55 6.21 5.51 9.73
CA THR A 55 7.50 6.12 10.11
C THR A 55 7.79 7.41 9.36
N ALA A 56 6.89 7.84 8.46
CA ALA A 56 7.03 9.07 7.72
C ALA A 56 6.94 10.31 8.61
N ALA A 57 7.68 11.35 8.25
CA ALA A 57 7.53 12.67 8.83
C ALA A 57 6.23 13.32 8.33
N MET A 58 5.41 13.80 9.24
CA MET A 58 4.25 14.62 8.90
C MET A 58 4.66 16.07 8.61
N SER A 59 3.95 16.72 7.67
CA SER A 59 4.14 18.12 7.35
C SER A 59 3.73 19.05 8.49
N ASP A 60 4.20 20.28 8.46
CA ASP A 60 3.74 21.31 9.41
C ASP A 60 2.24 21.63 9.26
N ALA A 61 1.67 21.46 8.07
CA ALA A 61 0.23 21.59 7.86
C ALA A 61 -0.56 20.40 8.44
N GLN A 62 -0.03 19.17 8.37
CA GLN A 62 -0.61 18.03 9.08
C GLN A 62 -0.59 18.25 10.61
N TRP A 63 0.53 18.69 11.17
CA TRP A 63 0.62 19.05 12.60
C TRP A 63 -0.34 20.17 12.99
N ALA A 64 -0.46 21.20 12.16
CA ALA A 64 -1.41 22.31 12.41
C ALA A 64 -2.86 21.82 12.33
N SER A 65 -3.20 20.93 11.41
CA SER A 65 -4.56 20.38 11.28
C SER A 65 -5.00 19.59 12.52
N MET A 66 -4.08 18.89 13.19
CA MET A 66 -4.38 18.19 14.44
C MET A 66 -4.91 19.11 15.53
N MET A 67 -4.50 20.40 15.56
CA MET A 67 -4.92 21.36 16.58
C MET A 67 -6.41 21.74 16.49
N VAL A 68 -7.07 21.49 15.38
CA VAL A 68 -8.51 21.72 15.16
C VAL A 68 -9.34 20.45 15.15
N GLY A 69 -8.73 19.34 15.55
CA GLY A 69 -9.38 18.03 15.65
C GLY A 69 -10.62 18.10 16.55
N ASP A 70 -11.73 17.57 16.05
CA ASP A 70 -13.00 17.44 16.77
C ASP A 70 -13.10 16.06 17.40
N GLU A 71 -12.92 15.99 18.71
CA GLU A 71 -12.94 14.73 19.47
C GLU A 71 -14.36 14.29 19.87
N ALA A 72 -15.39 14.68 19.11
CA ALA A 72 -16.74 14.19 19.33
C ALA A 72 -16.77 12.67 19.09
N TYR A 73 -17.44 11.94 20.01
CA TYR A 73 -17.54 10.47 19.91
C TYR A 73 -18.24 10.00 18.64
N ALA A 74 -19.25 10.73 18.17
CA ALA A 74 -20.02 10.41 16.98
C ALA A 74 -20.18 11.63 16.09
N GLY A 75 -20.02 11.44 14.76
CA GLY A 75 -20.31 12.47 13.77
C GLY A 75 -19.42 13.70 13.87
N SER A 76 -18.14 13.53 14.20
CA SER A 76 -17.20 14.65 14.31
C SER A 76 -17.01 15.38 12.98
N ARG A 77 -16.72 16.67 13.03
CA ARG A 77 -16.37 17.46 11.84
C ARG A 77 -15.14 16.91 11.15
N SER A 78 -14.21 16.37 11.91
CA SER A 78 -12.98 15.74 11.39
C SER A 78 -13.28 14.52 10.53
N PHE A 79 -14.29 13.70 10.88
CA PHE A 79 -14.76 12.62 10.04
C PHE A 79 -15.25 13.11 8.68
N TYR A 80 -16.11 14.14 8.65
CA TYR A 80 -16.62 14.66 7.38
C TYR A 80 -15.54 15.30 6.51
N ARG A 81 -14.53 15.94 7.11
CA ARG A 81 -13.36 16.45 6.39
C ARG A 81 -12.53 15.32 5.77
N LEU A 82 -12.43 14.18 6.47
CA LEU A 82 -11.78 12.99 5.91
C LEU A 82 -12.60 12.42 4.76
N VAL A 83 -13.93 12.32 4.89
CA VAL A 83 -14.83 11.93 3.78
C VAL A 83 -14.61 12.80 2.55
N ASP A 84 -14.58 14.12 2.74
CA ASP A 84 -14.38 15.08 1.64
C ASP A 84 -13.00 14.88 0.97
N ALA A 85 -11.94 14.65 1.76
CA ALA A 85 -10.61 14.41 1.21
C ALA A 85 -10.55 13.12 0.36
N VAL A 86 -11.19 12.05 0.83
CA VAL A 86 -11.25 10.78 0.08
C VAL A 86 -12.05 10.94 -1.21
N ARG A 87 -13.19 11.63 -1.18
CA ARG A 87 -13.98 11.93 -2.38
C ARG A 87 -13.20 12.78 -3.38
N GLU A 88 -12.52 13.80 -2.90
CA GLU A 88 -11.73 14.71 -3.72
C GLU A 88 -10.60 13.99 -4.45
N VAL A 89 -9.83 13.16 -3.76
CA VAL A 89 -8.61 12.57 -4.31
C VAL A 89 -8.87 11.20 -4.94
N TYR A 90 -9.52 10.29 -4.24
CA TYR A 90 -9.74 8.92 -4.70
C TYR A 90 -11.05 8.72 -5.45
N GLY A 91 -12.07 9.55 -5.19
CA GLY A 91 -13.36 9.53 -5.89
C GLY A 91 -14.32 8.44 -5.44
N TYR A 92 -14.18 7.93 -4.24
CA TYR A 92 -15.17 7.04 -3.64
C TYR A 92 -16.20 7.84 -2.84
N GLU A 93 -17.45 7.40 -2.89
CA GLU A 93 -18.55 8.06 -2.17
C GLU A 93 -18.62 7.65 -0.70
N GLU A 94 -18.35 6.38 -0.42
CA GLU A 94 -18.52 5.79 0.90
C GLU A 94 -17.18 5.55 1.57
N LEU A 95 -17.02 6.06 2.79
CA LEU A 95 -15.82 5.91 3.60
C LEU A 95 -16.14 5.16 4.90
N ILE A 96 -15.34 4.16 5.20
CA ILE A 96 -15.33 3.42 6.45
C ILE A 96 -13.92 3.57 7.06
N PRO A 97 -13.74 4.42 8.08
CA PRO A 97 -12.44 4.65 8.69
C PRO A 97 -12.01 3.43 9.51
N THR A 98 -10.71 3.17 9.56
CA THR A 98 -10.07 2.14 10.39
C THR A 98 -8.76 2.67 10.95
N HIS A 99 -8.26 2.06 12.03
CA HIS A 99 -7.00 2.51 12.63
C HIS A 99 -5.77 2.27 11.71
N GLN A 100 -5.87 1.33 10.76
CA GLN A 100 -4.87 1.04 9.72
C GLN A 100 -5.44 0.09 8.65
N GLY A 101 -4.70 -0.12 7.55
CA GLY A 101 -5.17 -0.89 6.39
C GLY A 101 -5.68 -2.29 6.70
N ARG A 102 -5.02 -3.03 7.60
CA ARG A 102 -5.47 -4.40 7.93
C ARG A 102 -6.85 -4.48 8.58
N GLY A 103 -7.31 -3.41 9.23
CA GLY A 103 -8.69 -3.32 9.69
C GLY A 103 -9.66 -3.24 8.51
N ALA A 104 -9.34 -2.45 7.50
CA ALA A 104 -10.12 -2.38 6.26
C ALA A 104 -10.12 -3.72 5.49
N GLU A 105 -8.97 -4.39 5.39
CA GLU A 105 -8.84 -5.73 4.78
C GLU A 105 -9.71 -6.76 5.49
N HIS A 106 -9.71 -6.75 6.83
CA HIS A 106 -10.55 -7.63 7.64
C HIS A 106 -12.03 -7.43 7.35
N ILE A 107 -12.49 -6.18 7.43
CA ILE A 107 -13.90 -5.83 7.18
C ILE A 107 -14.33 -6.22 5.77
N LEU A 108 -13.52 -5.87 4.75
CA LEU A 108 -13.80 -6.21 3.36
C LEU A 108 -13.94 -7.73 3.17
N SER A 109 -13.01 -8.50 3.72
CA SER A 109 -13.03 -9.96 3.62
C SER A 109 -14.26 -10.56 4.27
N GLN A 110 -14.66 -10.06 5.45
CA GLN A 110 -15.84 -10.58 6.17
C GLN A 110 -17.18 -10.26 5.47
N ILE A 111 -17.27 -9.15 4.74
CA ILE A 111 -18.54 -8.79 4.06
C ILE A 111 -18.69 -9.42 2.68
N LEU A 112 -17.60 -9.81 2.01
CA LEU A 112 -17.65 -10.30 0.63
C LEU A 112 -17.39 -11.80 0.49
N ILE A 113 -16.51 -12.38 1.31
CA ILE A 113 -16.06 -13.75 1.14
C ILE A 113 -16.97 -14.72 1.88
N LYS A 114 -17.30 -15.83 1.22
CA LYS A 114 -17.97 -16.99 1.80
C LYS A 114 -17.03 -18.19 1.81
N PRO A 115 -17.18 -19.14 2.75
CA PRO A 115 -16.38 -20.35 2.73
C PRO A 115 -16.45 -21.07 1.38
N GLY A 116 -15.26 -21.32 0.82
CA GLY A 116 -15.09 -21.98 -0.48
C GLY A 116 -14.99 -21.02 -1.68
N ASP A 117 -15.05 -19.71 -1.50
CA ASP A 117 -14.78 -18.74 -2.54
C ASP A 117 -13.29 -18.68 -2.90
N TYR A 118 -12.99 -18.17 -4.10
CA TYR A 118 -11.64 -17.91 -4.58
C TYR A 118 -11.42 -16.41 -4.73
N VAL A 119 -10.25 -15.93 -4.30
CA VAL A 119 -9.89 -14.52 -4.40
C VAL A 119 -8.59 -14.40 -5.20
N PRO A 120 -8.69 -14.13 -6.52
CA PRO A 120 -7.51 -13.83 -7.31
C PRO A 120 -6.87 -12.50 -6.91
N GLY A 121 -5.54 -12.43 -7.06
CA GLY A 121 -4.78 -11.19 -6.82
C GLY A 121 -3.45 -11.19 -7.56
N ASN A 122 -2.92 -9.99 -7.82
CA ASN A 122 -1.60 -9.80 -8.41
C ASN A 122 -0.51 -9.96 -7.35
N MET A 123 -0.27 -11.18 -6.93
CA MET A 123 0.52 -11.60 -5.78
C MET A 123 -0.21 -11.31 -4.44
N TYR A 124 0.23 -11.95 -3.38
CA TYR A 124 -0.35 -11.77 -2.05
C TYR A 124 0.36 -10.64 -1.29
N PHE A 125 -0.38 -9.96 -0.42
CA PHE A 125 0.20 -9.30 0.74
C PHE A 125 -0.15 -10.11 2.00
N THR A 126 0.76 -10.19 2.97
CA THR A 126 0.64 -11.14 4.10
C THR A 126 -0.66 -11.00 4.87
N THR A 127 -1.08 -9.77 5.21
CA THR A 127 -2.31 -9.54 5.98
C THR A 127 -3.55 -9.66 5.12
N THR A 128 -3.52 -9.22 3.87
CA THR A 128 -4.64 -9.34 2.93
C THR A 128 -4.99 -10.81 2.69
N ARG A 129 -4.00 -11.63 2.33
CA ARG A 129 -4.19 -13.08 2.18
C ARG A 129 -4.69 -13.73 3.45
N PHE A 130 -4.10 -13.38 4.61
CA PHE A 130 -4.53 -13.92 5.90
C PHE A 130 -6.02 -13.65 6.14
N HIS A 131 -6.51 -12.42 5.93
CA HIS A 131 -7.92 -12.09 6.14
C HIS A 131 -8.86 -12.75 5.13
N GLN A 132 -8.42 -12.93 3.89
CA GLN A 132 -9.17 -13.66 2.87
C GLN A 132 -9.33 -15.13 3.25
N GLU A 133 -8.25 -15.80 3.64
CA GLU A 133 -8.25 -17.20 4.08
C GLU A 133 -8.98 -17.39 5.42
N TYR A 134 -8.86 -16.43 6.35
CA TYR A 134 -9.60 -16.43 7.61
C TYR A 134 -11.12 -16.30 7.43
N ALA A 135 -11.56 -15.60 6.38
CA ALA A 135 -12.96 -15.53 5.99
C ALA A 135 -13.47 -16.81 5.27
N GLY A 136 -12.57 -17.77 4.98
CA GLY A 136 -12.89 -19.03 4.32
C GLY A 136 -12.66 -19.04 2.82
N GLY A 137 -12.04 -18.01 2.26
CA GLY A 137 -11.64 -17.95 0.86
C GLY A 137 -10.32 -18.67 0.59
N THR A 138 -9.99 -18.84 -0.69
CA THR A 138 -8.70 -19.32 -1.17
C THR A 138 -8.05 -18.24 -2.01
N PHE A 139 -6.89 -17.75 -1.60
CA PHE A 139 -6.12 -16.82 -2.43
C PHE A 139 -5.55 -17.56 -3.67
N VAL A 140 -5.62 -16.91 -4.85
CA VAL A 140 -5.04 -17.42 -6.09
C VAL A 140 -4.16 -16.36 -6.73
N ASP A 141 -2.88 -16.68 -6.92
CA ASP A 141 -1.94 -15.78 -7.59
C ASP A 141 -2.18 -15.75 -9.10
N VAL A 142 -2.49 -14.57 -9.62
CA VAL A 142 -2.69 -14.30 -11.04
C VAL A 142 -1.78 -13.18 -11.56
N ILE A 143 -0.63 -12.95 -10.89
CA ILE A 143 0.38 -12.01 -11.38
C ILE A 143 1.11 -12.58 -12.60
N ILE A 144 1.69 -11.69 -13.43
CA ILE A 144 2.53 -12.11 -14.57
C ILE A 144 3.79 -12.83 -14.11
N ASP A 145 4.31 -13.74 -14.92
CA ASP A 145 5.46 -14.58 -14.56
C ASP A 145 6.75 -13.78 -14.35
N GLU A 146 6.91 -12.66 -15.03
CA GLU A 146 8.05 -11.75 -14.87
C GLU A 146 8.17 -11.19 -13.44
N ALA A 147 7.09 -11.18 -12.66
CA ALA A 147 7.11 -10.76 -11.26
C ALA A 147 7.90 -11.72 -10.37
N HIS A 148 7.96 -13.00 -10.74
CA HIS A 148 8.68 -14.05 -10.01
C HIS A 148 10.16 -14.18 -10.43
N ASP A 149 10.58 -13.45 -11.47
CA ASP A 149 11.99 -13.39 -11.88
C ASP A 149 12.63 -12.09 -11.34
N PRO A 150 13.52 -12.17 -10.32
CA PRO A 150 14.21 -11.00 -9.77
C PRO A 150 14.99 -10.19 -10.81
N THR A 151 15.45 -10.84 -11.88
CA THR A 151 16.33 -10.24 -12.91
C THR A 151 15.55 -9.64 -14.07
N SER A 152 14.28 -9.97 -14.24
CA SER A 152 13.43 -9.43 -15.30
C SER A 152 13.32 -7.91 -15.19
N LEU A 153 13.53 -7.21 -16.30
CA LEU A 153 13.43 -5.75 -16.41
C LEU A 153 12.05 -5.28 -16.90
N HIS A 154 11.03 -6.12 -16.80
CA HIS A 154 9.67 -5.74 -17.20
C HIS A 154 9.22 -4.48 -16.43
N PRO A 155 8.75 -3.40 -17.12
CA PRO A 155 8.48 -2.11 -16.48
C PRO A 155 7.31 -2.10 -15.50
N PHE A 156 6.41 -3.09 -15.62
CA PHE A 156 5.18 -3.21 -14.84
C PHE A 156 5.00 -4.66 -14.35
N LYS A 157 5.90 -5.12 -13.49
CA LYS A 157 5.85 -6.49 -12.94
C LYS A 157 4.64 -6.74 -12.04
N GLY A 158 3.96 -5.67 -11.59
CA GLY A 158 2.70 -5.78 -10.83
C GLY A 158 1.46 -6.11 -11.67
N ASN A 159 1.58 -6.27 -12.98
CA ASN A 159 0.45 -6.56 -13.86
C ASN A 159 -0.23 -7.90 -13.54
N VAL A 160 -1.55 -7.92 -13.68
CA VAL A 160 -2.36 -9.14 -13.66
C VAL A 160 -2.17 -9.90 -14.98
N ASP A 161 -1.94 -11.20 -14.92
CA ASP A 161 -2.02 -12.10 -16.06
C ASP A 161 -3.49 -12.41 -16.36
N LEU A 162 -3.99 -11.80 -17.42
CA LEU A 162 -5.39 -11.94 -17.82
C LEU A 162 -5.75 -13.36 -18.26
N ALA A 163 -4.77 -14.15 -18.76
CA ALA A 163 -4.99 -15.53 -19.13
C ALA A 163 -5.14 -16.41 -17.87
N LYS A 164 -4.31 -16.22 -16.86
CA LYS A 164 -4.45 -16.90 -15.55
C LYS A 164 -5.78 -16.55 -14.90
N LEU A 165 -6.18 -15.27 -14.92
CA LEU A 165 -7.46 -14.83 -14.38
C LEU A 165 -8.64 -15.46 -15.12
N GLN A 166 -8.63 -15.47 -16.45
CA GLN A 166 -9.68 -16.10 -17.25
C GLN A 166 -9.75 -17.60 -17.01
N ALA A 167 -8.60 -18.28 -16.96
CA ALA A 167 -8.54 -19.72 -16.67
C ALA A 167 -9.14 -20.06 -15.30
N LEU A 168 -8.88 -19.25 -14.27
CA LEU A 168 -9.50 -19.43 -12.97
C LEU A 168 -11.03 -19.25 -13.03
N ILE A 169 -11.51 -18.21 -13.75
CA ILE A 169 -12.96 -17.97 -13.92
C ILE A 169 -13.61 -19.18 -14.61
N ASP A 170 -12.97 -19.73 -15.65
CA ASP A 170 -13.49 -20.88 -16.40
C ASP A 170 -13.47 -22.16 -15.56
N GLU A 171 -12.51 -22.31 -14.65
CA GLU A 171 -12.36 -23.48 -13.78
C GLU A 171 -13.38 -23.52 -12.65
N VAL A 172 -13.50 -22.39 -11.90
CA VAL A 172 -14.27 -22.37 -10.64
C VAL A 172 -15.67 -21.75 -10.76
N GLY A 173 -15.94 -21.02 -11.85
CA GLY A 173 -17.14 -20.21 -12.04
C GLY A 173 -17.06 -18.84 -11.42
N ALA A 174 -17.57 -17.81 -12.10
CA ALA A 174 -17.52 -16.42 -11.65
C ALA A 174 -18.25 -16.19 -10.33
N GLU A 175 -19.30 -16.97 -10.05
CA GLU A 175 -20.11 -16.88 -8.83
C GLU A 175 -19.35 -17.25 -7.55
N ARG A 176 -18.19 -17.92 -7.70
CA ARG A 176 -17.29 -18.27 -6.59
C ARG A 176 -16.12 -17.28 -6.45
N ILE A 177 -16.11 -16.20 -7.23
CA ILE A 177 -15.09 -15.16 -7.18
C ILE A 177 -15.78 -13.85 -6.80
N PRO A 178 -15.86 -13.51 -5.49
CA PRO A 178 -16.57 -12.31 -5.04
C PRO A 178 -15.87 -11.03 -5.51
N TYR A 179 -14.55 -11.04 -5.59
CA TYR A 179 -13.76 -9.94 -6.12
C TYR A 179 -12.35 -10.40 -6.50
N ILE A 180 -11.69 -9.62 -7.34
CA ILE A 180 -10.23 -9.64 -7.50
C ILE A 180 -9.59 -8.61 -6.57
N SER A 181 -8.51 -8.97 -5.89
CA SER A 181 -7.69 -8.07 -5.07
C SER A 181 -6.50 -7.56 -5.88
N VAL A 182 -6.50 -6.28 -6.24
CA VAL A 182 -5.43 -5.68 -7.05
C VAL A 182 -4.62 -4.72 -6.21
N GLU A 183 -3.40 -5.10 -5.85
CA GLU A 183 -2.46 -4.24 -5.13
C GLU A 183 -1.79 -3.27 -6.10
N THR A 184 -1.88 -1.99 -5.80
CA THR A 184 -1.11 -0.95 -6.50
C THR A 184 0.30 -0.92 -5.94
N ASN A 185 1.29 -1.04 -6.82
CA ASN A 185 2.70 -1.10 -6.45
C ASN A 185 3.03 -2.29 -5.53
N VAL A 186 2.92 -3.49 -6.10
CA VAL A 186 2.93 -4.80 -5.43
C VAL A 186 4.16 -5.00 -4.55
N ASN A 187 3.96 -5.00 -3.23
CA ASN A 187 5.04 -5.07 -2.24
C ASN A 187 5.84 -6.38 -2.37
N MET A 188 5.17 -7.52 -2.39
CA MET A 188 5.84 -8.83 -2.41
C MET A 188 6.54 -9.14 -3.74
N ALA A 189 6.24 -8.40 -4.80
CA ALA A 189 6.99 -8.45 -6.06
C ALA A 189 8.19 -7.49 -6.09
N GLY A 190 8.53 -6.85 -4.97
CA GLY A 190 9.60 -5.87 -4.87
C GLY A 190 9.17 -4.42 -5.06
N GLY A 191 7.95 -4.07 -4.68
CA GLY A 191 7.40 -2.73 -4.86
C GLY A 191 7.12 -2.39 -6.33
N GLN A 192 6.59 -3.36 -7.10
CA GLN A 192 6.45 -3.25 -8.54
C GLN A 192 5.09 -2.70 -8.98
N PRO A 193 5.07 -1.70 -9.88
CA PRO A 193 3.82 -1.10 -10.35
C PRO A 193 3.06 -1.99 -11.35
N LEU A 194 1.75 -1.73 -11.45
CA LEU A 194 0.94 -2.18 -12.57
C LEU A 194 0.65 -1.03 -13.54
N SER A 195 0.44 -1.34 -14.82
CA SER A 195 0.12 -0.34 -15.83
C SER A 195 -1.37 0.00 -15.84
N MET A 196 -1.72 1.20 -16.29
CA MET A 196 -3.11 1.61 -16.48
C MET A 196 -3.80 0.75 -17.54
N ALA A 197 -3.08 0.39 -18.61
CA ALA A 197 -3.62 -0.47 -19.66
C ALA A 197 -4.01 -1.86 -19.10
N ASN A 198 -3.17 -2.44 -18.24
CA ASN A 198 -3.46 -3.73 -17.59
C ASN A 198 -4.62 -3.62 -16.60
N LEU A 199 -4.63 -2.57 -15.76
CA LEU A 199 -5.73 -2.35 -14.83
C LEU A 199 -7.08 -2.21 -15.56
N ARG A 200 -7.10 -1.47 -16.66
CA ARG A 200 -8.30 -1.31 -17.49
C ARG A 200 -8.76 -2.66 -18.07
N ALA A 201 -7.86 -3.44 -18.63
CA ALA A 201 -8.18 -4.75 -19.19
C ALA A 201 -8.66 -5.74 -18.11
N THR A 202 -8.07 -5.68 -16.90
CA THR A 202 -8.51 -6.46 -15.72
C THR A 202 -9.93 -6.05 -15.31
N TYR A 203 -10.18 -4.75 -15.18
CA TYR A 203 -11.51 -4.23 -14.85
C TYR A 203 -12.56 -4.65 -15.88
N GLU A 204 -12.28 -4.50 -17.18
CA GLU A 204 -13.18 -4.90 -18.25
C GLU A 204 -13.47 -6.42 -18.26
N LEU A 205 -12.44 -7.24 -17.98
CA LEU A 205 -12.61 -8.69 -17.82
C LEU A 205 -13.56 -9.01 -16.67
N CYS A 206 -13.28 -8.46 -15.49
CA CYS A 206 -14.09 -8.69 -14.29
C CYS A 206 -15.55 -8.23 -14.46
N ARG A 207 -15.75 -7.05 -15.09
CA ARG A 207 -17.10 -6.53 -15.35
C ARG A 207 -17.94 -7.44 -16.24
N ARG A 208 -17.33 -8.11 -17.24
CA ARG A 208 -18.05 -9.09 -18.09
C ARG A 208 -18.58 -10.28 -17.30
N HIS A 209 -17.93 -10.62 -16.20
CA HIS A 209 -18.28 -11.77 -15.35
C HIS A 209 -19.00 -11.37 -14.05
N GLY A 210 -19.26 -10.07 -13.81
CA GLY A 210 -19.89 -9.59 -12.60
C GLY A 210 -19.02 -9.70 -11.34
N ILE A 211 -17.69 -9.82 -11.52
CA ILE A 211 -16.70 -9.87 -10.45
C ILE A 211 -16.32 -8.44 -10.05
N LEU A 212 -16.29 -8.15 -8.74
CA LEU A 212 -15.86 -6.85 -8.23
C LEU A 212 -14.34 -6.69 -8.34
N VAL A 213 -13.89 -5.45 -8.55
CA VAL A 213 -12.46 -5.10 -8.51
C VAL A 213 -12.21 -4.27 -7.25
N MET A 214 -11.46 -4.83 -6.31
CA MET A 214 -11.05 -4.16 -5.08
C MET A 214 -9.57 -3.87 -5.12
N LEU A 215 -9.21 -2.59 -5.00
CA LEU A 215 -7.80 -2.18 -4.94
C LEU A 215 -7.27 -2.29 -3.51
N ASP A 216 -6.02 -2.70 -3.37
CA ASP A 216 -5.18 -2.17 -2.31
C ASP A 216 -4.50 -0.90 -2.84
N ALA A 217 -5.07 0.25 -2.50
CA ALA A 217 -4.62 1.55 -2.97
C ALA A 217 -3.64 2.23 -1.99
N THR A 218 -3.04 1.47 -1.10
CA THR A 218 -2.07 1.92 -0.10
C THR A 218 -0.91 2.71 -0.72
N ARG A 219 -0.46 2.33 -1.94
CA ARG A 219 0.59 3.02 -2.69
C ARG A 219 0.13 3.42 -4.09
N ALA A 220 -1.10 3.90 -4.19
CA ALA A 220 -1.67 4.37 -5.46
C ALA A 220 -0.91 5.58 -6.04
N LEU A 221 -0.38 6.48 -5.19
CA LEU A 221 0.46 7.60 -5.59
C LEU A 221 1.76 7.12 -6.23
N GLU A 222 2.42 6.18 -5.60
CA GLU A 222 3.67 5.58 -6.08
C GLU A 222 3.46 4.88 -7.43
N ASN A 223 2.36 4.11 -7.55
CA ASN A 223 1.97 3.49 -8.81
C ASN A 223 1.67 4.53 -9.90
N ALA A 224 0.95 5.59 -9.55
CA ALA A 224 0.65 6.70 -10.47
C ALA A 224 1.92 7.39 -10.98
N TRP A 225 2.92 7.56 -10.12
CA TRP A 225 4.24 8.06 -10.51
C TRP A 225 4.89 7.17 -11.56
N PHE A 226 4.91 5.86 -11.38
CA PHE A 226 5.47 4.94 -12.37
C PHE A 226 4.70 4.93 -13.69
N ILE A 227 3.36 4.98 -13.66
CA ILE A 227 2.54 5.15 -14.87
C ILE A 227 2.94 6.43 -15.60
N GLN A 228 3.04 7.56 -14.88
CA GLN A 228 3.44 8.84 -15.45
C GLN A 228 4.82 8.78 -16.12
N GLN A 229 5.77 8.02 -15.54
CA GLN A 229 7.15 7.93 -16.04
C GLN A 229 7.33 6.92 -17.18
N ARG A 230 6.51 5.85 -17.23
CA ARG A 230 6.77 4.66 -18.04
C ARG A 230 5.71 4.38 -19.09
N GLU A 231 4.45 4.84 -18.90
CA GLU A 231 3.35 4.48 -19.77
C GLU A 231 3.08 5.59 -20.81
N GLU A 232 2.90 5.19 -22.08
CA GLU A 232 2.61 6.12 -23.17
C GLU A 232 1.28 6.86 -22.94
N GLY A 233 1.26 8.17 -23.21
CA GLY A 233 0.08 9.03 -23.03
C GLY A 233 -0.15 9.54 -21.62
N TYR A 234 0.73 9.21 -20.64
CA TYR A 234 0.59 9.64 -19.25
C TYR A 234 1.61 10.70 -18.80
N ALA A 235 2.65 10.97 -19.58
CA ALA A 235 3.74 11.85 -19.19
C ALA A 235 3.33 13.28 -18.84
N ASP A 236 2.26 13.79 -19.41
CA ASP A 236 1.75 15.16 -19.21
C ASP A 236 0.58 15.22 -18.21
N LYS A 237 0.13 14.09 -17.68
CA LYS A 237 -0.90 14.06 -16.65
C LYS A 237 -0.28 14.27 -15.27
N SER A 238 -0.98 14.97 -14.37
CA SER A 238 -0.58 15.04 -12.97
C SER A 238 -0.76 13.68 -12.28
N VAL A 239 0.05 13.39 -11.24
CA VAL A 239 -0.13 12.18 -10.42
C VAL A 239 -1.51 12.13 -9.79
N ALA A 240 -2.07 13.29 -9.36
CA ALA A 240 -3.44 13.39 -8.84
C ALA A 240 -4.47 12.83 -9.84
N ARG A 241 -4.34 13.22 -11.12
CA ARG A 241 -5.23 12.72 -12.17
C ARG A 241 -5.09 11.22 -12.39
N ILE A 242 -3.86 10.71 -12.35
CA ILE A 242 -3.60 9.28 -12.56
C ILE A 242 -4.11 8.46 -11.37
N VAL A 243 -3.92 8.90 -10.12
CA VAL A 243 -4.50 8.27 -8.92
C VAL A 243 -6.03 8.15 -9.07
N ARG A 244 -6.68 9.23 -9.50
CA ARG A 244 -8.13 9.22 -9.74
C ARG A 244 -8.52 8.20 -10.82
N GLU A 245 -7.81 8.17 -11.95
CA GLU A 245 -8.07 7.22 -13.04
C GLU A 245 -7.84 5.75 -12.61
N ILE A 246 -6.86 5.48 -11.73
CA ILE A 246 -6.67 4.17 -11.10
C ILE A 246 -7.92 3.81 -10.28
N CYS A 247 -8.35 4.68 -9.39
CA CYS A 247 -9.50 4.43 -8.52
C CYS A 247 -10.83 4.33 -9.27
N ASP A 248 -10.98 5.05 -10.39
CA ASP A 248 -12.17 4.97 -11.25
C ASP A 248 -12.36 3.59 -11.92
N LEU A 249 -11.29 2.77 -11.95
CA LEU A 249 -11.30 1.38 -12.46
C LEU A 249 -11.46 0.35 -11.33
N SER A 250 -12.27 0.66 -10.31
CA SER A 250 -12.55 -0.26 -9.20
C SER A 250 -13.91 -0.01 -8.56
N ASP A 251 -14.38 -0.99 -7.80
CA ASP A 251 -15.63 -0.92 -7.02
C ASP A 251 -15.36 -0.45 -5.57
N GLY A 252 -14.10 -0.51 -5.13
CA GLY A 252 -13.67 -0.06 -3.82
C GLY A 252 -12.18 -0.22 -3.61
N ALA A 253 -11.71 0.23 -2.46
CA ALA A 253 -10.30 0.14 -2.09
C ALA A 253 -10.10 0.01 -0.58
N THR A 254 -9.12 -0.79 -0.18
CA THR A 254 -8.50 -0.72 1.15
C THR A 254 -7.28 0.19 1.08
N VAL A 255 -7.05 0.99 2.12
CA VAL A 255 -5.91 1.91 2.19
C VAL A 255 -5.28 1.86 3.57
N SER A 256 -4.01 1.54 3.63
CA SER A 256 -3.17 1.83 4.79
C SER A 256 -2.58 3.22 4.63
N SER A 257 -3.15 4.19 5.30
CA SER A 257 -2.73 5.60 5.19
C SER A 257 -1.34 5.89 5.78
N LYS A 258 -0.76 4.90 6.43
CA LYS A 258 0.58 4.95 7.03
C LYS A 258 1.73 4.94 5.99
N LYS A 259 1.43 4.98 4.69
CA LYS A 259 2.37 5.03 3.56
C LYS A 259 2.20 6.34 2.78
N ASP A 260 1.46 6.31 1.68
CA ASP A 260 1.31 7.47 0.79
C ASP A 260 0.73 8.71 1.48
N ASN A 261 -0.17 8.53 2.46
CA ASN A 261 -0.81 9.66 3.14
C ASN A 261 0.02 10.26 4.29
N LEU A 262 1.24 9.75 4.55
CA LEU A 262 2.23 10.33 5.46
C LEU A 262 1.74 10.51 6.91
N VAL A 263 0.90 9.63 7.41
CA VAL A 263 0.46 9.61 8.81
C VAL A 263 1.05 8.43 9.57
N ASN A 264 1.14 8.55 10.89
CA ASN A 264 1.66 7.51 11.75
C ASN A 264 0.59 6.48 12.16
N ILE A 265 -0.68 6.82 12.02
CA ILE A 265 -1.86 5.98 12.25
C ILE A 265 -2.93 6.31 11.21
N GLY A 266 -3.77 5.34 10.88
CA GLY A 266 -4.93 5.55 10.02
C GLY A 266 -4.97 4.62 8.81
N GLY A 267 -6.18 4.35 8.39
CA GLY A 267 -6.55 3.60 7.21
C GLY A 267 -8.04 3.72 6.94
N PHE A 268 -8.48 3.16 5.84
CA PHE A 268 -9.90 3.14 5.51
C PHE A 268 -10.23 2.08 4.48
N LEU A 269 -11.49 1.67 4.49
CA LEU A 269 -12.16 1.01 3.38
C LEU A 269 -13.01 2.06 2.66
N ALA A 270 -12.83 2.19 1.36
CA ALA A 270 -13.62 3.08 0.50
C ALA A 270 -14.42 2.26 -0.50
N LEU A 271 -15.69 2.59 -0.71
CA LEU A 271 -16.61 1.82 -1.55
C LEU A 271 -17.45 2.74 -2.44
N ARG A 272 -17.94 2.20 -3.57
CA ARG A 272 -18.95 2.87 -4.40
C ARG A 272 -20.36 2.41 -4.08
N ASP A 273 -20.51 1.17 -3.61
CA ASP A 273 -21.78 0.56 -3.29
C ASP A 273 -22.21 0.88 -1.84
N GLU A 274 -23.39 1.54 -1.68
CA GLU A 274 -23.92 1.95 -0.39
C GLU A 274 -24.36 0.74 0.47
N ASP A 275 -24.83 -0.35 -0.14
CA ASP A 275 -25.26 -1.54 0.60
C ASP A 275 -24.06 -2.28 1.19
N LEU A 276 -22.95 -2.36 0.46
CA LEU A 276 -21.69 -2.88 0.99
C LEU A 276 -21.16 -1.98 2.10
N ALA A 277 -21.21 -0.66 1.91
CA ALA A 277 -20.78 0.29 2.92
C ALA A 277 -21.61 0.19 4.22
N ARG A 278 -22.92 -0.03 4.10
CA ARG A 278 -23.78 -0.24 5.27
C ARG A 278 -23.39 -1.49 6.06
N LYS A 279 -23.10 -2.61 5.37
CA LYS A 279 -22.58 -3.83 6.02
C LYS A 279 -21.25 -3.59 6.70
N ALA A 280 -20.33 -2.90 6.02
CA ALA A 280 -19.02 -2.56 6.56
C ALA A 280 -19.12 -1.68 7.82
N ARG A 281 -20.03 -0.68 7.86
CA ARG A 281 -20.26 0.16 9.03
C ARG A 281 -20.72 -0.65 10.26
N THR A 282 -21.47 -1.72 10.05
CA THR A 282 -21.89 -2.62 11.15
C THR A 282 -20.67 -3.32 11.75
N LEU A 283 -19.80 -3.91 10.91
CA LEU A 283 -18.62 -4.62 11.38
C LEU A 283 -17.57 -3.69 11.99
N VAL A 284 -17.43 -2.46 11.48
CA VAL A 284 -16.51 -1.48 12.07
C VAL A 284 -16.83 -1.23 13.54
N VAL A 285 -18.12 -1.17 13.89
CA VAL A 285 -18.53 -0.98 15.28
C VAL A 285 -18.08 -2.12 16.20
N GLU A 286 -18.01 -3.34 15.66
CA GLU A 286 -17.61 -4.53 16.41
C GLU A 286 -16.08 -4.65 16.57
N PHE A 287 -15.29 -4.21 15.56
CA PHE A 287 -13.85 -4.51 15.49
C PHE A 287 -12.94 -3.28 15.64
N GLU A 288 -13.37 -2.10 15.19
CA GLU A 288 -12.52 -0.91 15.12
C GLU A 288 -12.97 0.21 16.07
N GLY A 289 -14.27 0.44 16.15
CA GLY A 289 -14.91 1.52 16.90
C GLY A 289 -16.12 2.05 16.16
N LEU A 290 -16.68 3.21 16.58
CA LEU A 290 -17.85 3.74 15.89
C LEU A 290 -17.50 4.09 14.43
N HIS A 291 -18.47 3.93 13.54
CA HIS A 291 -18.29 4.10 12.08
C HIS A 291 -17.87 5.52 11.65
N THR A 292 -17.92 6.50 12.54
CA THR A 292 -17.45 7.87 12.27
C THR A 292 -16.08 8.19 12.86
N TYR A 293 -15.34 7.18 13.40
CA TYR A 293 -13.94 7.36 13.77
C TYR A 293 -13.07 6.11 13.55
N GLY A 294 -13.63 4.89 13.59
CA GLY A 294 -12.91 3.66 13.23
C GLY A 294 -11.60 3.43 14.00
N GLY A 295 -11.58 3.71 15.31
CA GLY A 295 -10.39 3.57 16.15
C GLY A 295 -9.38 4.73 16.06
N MET A 296 -9.67 5.79 15.29
CA MET A 296 -8.86 7.00 15.19
C MET A 296 -9.43 8.14 16.07
N SER A 297 -8.55 9.04 16.53
CA SER A 297 -8.98 10.30 17.12
C SER A 297 -9.38 11.32 16.05
N GLY A 298 -10.09 12.38 16.43
CA GLY A 298 -10.38 13.50 15.53
C GLY A 298 -9.10 14.15 14.99
N ARG A 299 -8.06 14.23 15.81
CA ARG A 299 -6.73 14.71 15.42
C ARG A 299 -6.08 13.84 14.35
N ASP A 300 -6.18 12.52 14.48
CA ASP A 300 -5.64 11.58 13.48
C ASP A 300 -6.39 11.73 12.14
N MET A 301 -7.72 11.89 12.19
CA MET A 301 -8.53 12.10 10.98
C MET A 301 -8.21 13.44 10.29
N GLU A 302 -7.94 14.51 11.04
CA GLU A 302 -7.50 15.79 10.45
C GLU A 302 -6.12 15.68 9.79
N ALA A 303 -5.14 15.06 10.47
CA ALA A 303 -3.82 14.82 9.89
C ALA A 303 -3.91 13.96 8.62
N LEU A 304 -4.77 12.95 8.64
CA LEU A 304 -4.99 12.07 7.48
C LEU A 304 -5.67 12.81 6.32
N ALA A 305 -6.72 13.59 6.58
CA ALA A 305 -7.40 14.38 5.55
C ALA A 305 -6.44 15.38 4.88
N GLN A 306 -5.56 16.00 5.67
CA GLN A 306 -4.52 16.88 5.15
C GLN A 306 -3.48 16.11 4.34
N GLY A 307 -2.99 14.97 4.83
CA GLY A 307 -2.00 14.14 4.13
C GLY A 307 -2.51 13.60 2.80
N ILE A 308 -3.79 13.19 2.71
CA ILE A 308 -4.43 12.77 1.45
C ILE A 308 -4.37 13.88 0.39
N ARG A 309 -4.62 15.13 0.77
CA ARG A 309 -4.55 16.26 -0.17
C ARG A 309 -3.12 16.62 -0.54
N GLU A 310 -2.22 16.62 0.43
CA GLU A 310 -0.82 16.98 0.22
C GLU A 310 -0.08 16.00 -0.68
N MET A 311 -0.31 14.70 -0.55
CA MET A 311 0.41 13.68 -1.33
C MET A 311 0.23 13.87 -2.85
N VAL A 312 -0.89 14.46 -3.28
CA VAL A 312 -1.20 14.70 -4.70
C VAL A 312 -1.07 16.16 -5.13
N ALA A 313 -0.73 17.07 -4.20
CA ALA A 313 -0.63 18.50 -4.49
C ALA A 313 0.55 18.83 -5.42
N THR A 314 1.67 18.10 -5.25
CA THR A 314 2.86 18.18 -6.11
C THR A 314 3.47 16.79 -6.29
N ASP A 315 4.31 16.64 -7.32
CA ASP A 315 5.05 15.38 -7.56
C ASP A 315 6.35 15.31 -6.72
N ASP A 316 6.73 16.39 -6.01
CA ASP A 316 8.05 16.53 -5.38
C ASP A 316 8.34 15.43 -4.36
N HIS A 317 7.35 15.12 -3.51
CA HIS A 317 7.50 14.11 -2.47
C HIS A 317 7.69 12.69 -3.04
N VAL A 318 6.81 12.26 -3.95
CA VAL A 318 6.92 10.92 -4.56
C VAL A 318 8.18 10.80 -5.40
N GLN A 319 8.57 11.87 -6.10
CA GLN A 319 9.80 11.93 -6.87
C GLN A 319 11.03 11.72 -5.98
N ALA A 320 11.11 12.43 -4.84
CA ALA A 320 12.22 12.29 -3.91
C ALA A 320 12.26 10.87 -3.29
N ARG A 321 11.13 10.36 -2.83
CA ARG A 321 11.04 9.03 -2.21
C ARG A 321 11.46 7.92 -3.18
N VAL A 322 10.88 7.87 -4.37
CA VAL A 322 11.23 6.87 -5.39
C VAL A 322 12.69 7.05 -5.84
N GLY A 323 13.14 8.30 -5.98
CA GLY A 323 14.52 8.60 -6.32
C GLY A 323 15.55 8.13 -5.29
N GLN A 324 15.23 8.18 -3.99
CA GLN A 324 16.10 7.62 -2.93
C GLN A 324 16.22 6.11 -3.03
N VAL A 325 15.10 5.41 -3.27
CA VAL A 325 15.07 3.95 -3.44
C VAL A 325 15.85 3.54 -4.69
N GLU A 326 15.66 4.25 -5.80
CA GLU A 326 16.39 4.03 -7.05
C GLU A 326 17.92 4.24 -6.84
N TYR A 327 18.32 5.33 -6.17
CA TYR A 327 19.72 5.59 -5.86
C TYR A 327 20.37 4.47 -5.04
N LEU A 328 19.67 3.97 -4.00
CA LEU A 328 20.15 2.85 -3.20
C LEU A 328 20.25 1.58 -4.04
N GLY A 329 19.24 1.27 -4.85
CA GLY A 329 19.22 0.10 -5.73
C GLY A 329 20.36 0.12 -6.74
N GLU A 330 20.58 1.25 -7.42
CA GLU A 330 21.71 1.42 -8.36
C GLU A 330 23.07 1.23 -7.66
N ALA A 331 23.21 1.75 -6.44
CA ALA A 331 24.45 1.58 -5.66
C ALA A 331 24.70 0.10 -5.29
N LEU A 332 23.66 -0.63 -4.90
CA LEU A 332 23.76 -2.06 -4.56
C LEU A 332 24.06 -2.91 -5.79
N VAL A 333 23.40 -2.67 -6.92
CA VAL A 333 23.71 -3.35 -8.20
C VAL A 333 25.17 -3.11 -8.60
N LYS A 334 25.64 -1.86 -8.50
CA LYS A 334 27.04 -1.52 -8.78
C LYS A 334 28.01 -2.22 -7.85
N ALA A 335 27.63 -2.47 -6.61
CA ALA A 335 28.40 -3.23 -5.63
C ALA A 335 28.32 -4.76 -5.82
N GLY A 336 27.55 -5.25 -6.80
CA GLY A 336 27.38 -6.67 -7.08
C GLY A 336 26.38 -7.37 -6.15
N VAL A 337 25.54 -6.61 -5.43
CA VAL A 337 24.48 -7.18 -4.59
C VAL A 337 23.26 -7.49 -5.46
N PRO A 338 22.82 -8.75 -5.53
CA PRO A 338 21.63 -9.11 -6.28
C PRO A 338 20.36 -8.57 -5.59
N ILE A 339 19.56 -7.83 -6.34
CA ILE A 339 18.29 -7.26 -5.90
C ILE A 339 17.21 -7.51 -6.94
N ILE A 340 15.95 -7.39 -6.56
CA ILE A 340 14.85 -7.39 -7.51
C ILE A 340 14.96 -6.15 -8.42
N GLN A 341 14.88 -6.40 -9.73
CA GLN A 341 14.97 -5.38 -10.78
C GLN A 341 13.68 -5.38 -11.64
N PRO A 342 13.32 -4.20 -12.22
CA PRO A 342 13.83 -2.88 -11.88
C PRO A 342 13.54 -2.52 -10.42
N THR A 343 14.25 -1.57 -9.83
CA THR A 343 13.98 -1.12 -8.46
C THR A 343 12.54 -0.62 -8.33
N GLY A 344 11.87 -1.03 -7.27
CA GLY A 344 10.51 -0.60 -6.95
C GLY A 344 10.44 0.81 -6.34
N GLY A 345 9.28 1.20 -5.81
CA GLY A 345 9.06 2.58 -5.38
C GLY A 345 9.35 2.87 -3.91
N HIS A 346 9.19 1.91 -3.01
CA HIS A 346 9.26 2.14 -1.56
C HIS A 346 10.33 1.35 -0.82
N GLY A 347 11.07 0.50 -1.51
CA GLY A 347 12.12 -0.29 -0.89
C GLY A 347 12.99 -0.99 -1.92
N VAL A 348 14.18 -1.42 -1.46
CA VAL A 348 15.06 -2.28 -2.22
C VAL A 348 14.97 -3.68 -1.64
N PHE A 349 14.70 -4.66 -2.49
CA PHE A 349 14.49 -6.05 -2.09
C PHE A 349 15.70 -6.88 -2.54
N ILE A 350 16.43 -7.40 -1.56
CA ILE A 350 17.61 -8.25 -1.82
C ILE A 350 17.12 -9.65 -2.19
N ASP A 351 17.67 -10.22 -3.26
CA ASP A 351 17.48 -11.62 -3.61
C ASP A 351 18.30 -12.51 -2.66
N ALA A 352 17.66 -12.94 -1.58
CA ALA A 352 18.32 -13.74 -0.55
C ALA A 352 18.84 -15.07 -1.09
N MET A 353 18.15 -15.69 -2.06
CA MET A 353 18.59 -16.96 -2.68
C MET A 353 19.93 -16.78 -3.44
N ALA A 354 20.11 -15.65 -4.08
CA ALA A 354 21.35 -15.34 -4.78
C ALA A 354 22.48 -14.87 -3.82
N VAL A 355 22.14 -14.21 -2.70
CA VAL A 355 23.14 -13.76 -1.71
C VAL A 355 23.62 -14.88 -0.81
N VAL A 356 22.73 -15.77 -0.38
CA VAL A 356 23.02 -16.89 0.55
C VAL A 356 22.55 -18.22 -0.01
N PRO A 357 23.07 -18.66 -1.17
CA PRO A 357 22.56 -19.85 -1.86
C PRO A 357 22.76 -21.17 -1.08
N GLN A 358 23.60 -21.13 -0.02
CA GLN A 358 23.84 -22.25 0.88
C GLN A 358 22.74 -22.44 1.95
N ILE A 359 21.84 -21.45 2.13
CA ILE A 359 20.74 -21.54 3.09
C ILE A 359 19.47 -21.92 2.35
N PRO A 360 18.81 -23.05 2.68
CA PRO A 360 17.51 -23.40 2.13
C PRO A 360 16.44 -22.35 2.48
N GLN A 361 15.45 -22.18 1.61
CA GLN A 361 14.41 -21.17 1.77
C GLN A 361 13.62 -21.32 3.08
N ASP A 362 13.40 -22.56 3.53
CA ASP A 362 12.70 -22.88 4.78
C ASP A 362 13.53 -22.59 6.05
N GLN A 363 14.78 -22.17 5.89
CA GLN A 363 15.69 -21.77 6.97
C GLN A 363 16.02 -20.27 6.95
N PHE A 364 15.39 -19.51 6.08
CA PHE A 364 15.52 -18.04 6.14
C PHE A 364 14.83 -17.51 7.40
N PRO A 365 15.46 -16.52 8.08
CA PRO A 365 14.92 -15.93 9.31
C PRO A 365 13.60 -15.18 9.09
#